data_370db6c64215dbc0b350c49b97520411
#
_entry.id   370db6c64215dbc0b350c49b97520411
#
_cell.length_a   1.000
_cell.length_b   1.000
_cell.length_c   1.000
_cell.angle_alpha   90.00
_cell.angle_beta   90.00
_cell.angle_gamma   90.00
#
_symmetry.space_group_name_H-M   'P 1'
#
loop_
_entity.id
_entity.type
_entity.pdbx_description
1 polymer ?
#
loop_
_entity_poly.entity_id
_entity_poly.type
_entity_poly.pdbx_seq_one_letter_code
_entity_poly.pdbx_strand_id
1 'polypeptide(L)'
;GVMVMCSSSLAAAMMMGGGEEKEDPIVPKTPPVLPKAQHVKIARPTGTYPTTAILNIAEIEVFDKVGTNIALNATVTGGPAVHSAGPWANLTDGDYANFAHTLNDGIAFMTIDLGAVKEIAKIVITNRAGYSGSTRMENATVKLLDASQVDVKTTEAIVGEKMKMTYDFNVATPAWVYADA
;
A
#
# COMPACT_ATOMS: atom_id res chain seq x y z
N GLY A 1 4.02 92.50 2.95
CA GLY A 1 3.29 91.59 2.14
C GLY A 1 4.04 90.28 2.02
N VAL A 2 3.49 89.22 2.58
CA VAL A 2 4.03 87.89 2.42
C VAL A 2 2.99 87.04 1.65
N MET A 3 3.38 86.56 0.52
CA MET A 3 2.52 85.83 -0.38
C MET A 3 2.66 84.33 -0.02
N VAL A 4 1.56 83.68 0.42
CA VAL A 4 1.50 82.28 0.70
C VAL A 4 0.95 81.61 -0.52
N MET A 5 1.81 80.73 -1.12
CA MET A 5 1.38 79.88 -2.22
C MET A 5 0.77 78.59 -1.68
N CYS A 6 -0.49 78.38 -2.05
CA CYS A 6 -1.22 77.17 -1.78
C CYS A 6 -0.90 76.08 -2.87
N SER A 7 -0.21 75.07 -2.54
CA SER A 7 -0.01 73.96 -3.44
C SER A 7 -1.05 72.88 -3.17
N SER A 8 -1.97 72.68 -4.07
CA SER A 8 -2.93 71.55 -4.08
C SER A 8 -2.27 70.27 -4.53
N SER A 9 -2.17 69.35 -3.59
CA SER A 9 -1.73 67.99 -3.85
C SER A 9 -2.93 67.13 -4.23
N LEU A 10 -2.95 66.67 -5.46
CA LEU A 10 -3.96 65.75 -6.00
C LEU A 10 -3.60 64.31 -5.58
N ALA A 11 -4.29 63.75 -4.60
CA ALA A 11 -4.15 62.37 -4.21
C ALA A 11 -4.94 61.50 -5.18
N ALA A 12 -4.21 60.72 -5.99
CA ALA A 12 -4.79 59.67 -6.82
C ALA A 12 -5.14 58.47 -5.92
N ALA A 13 -6.43 58.22 -5.72
CA ALA A 13 -6.92 57.02 -5.06
C ALA A 13 -6.76 55.84 -6.04
N MET A 14 -5.76 54.97 -5.80
CA MET A 14 -5.70 53.63 -6.42
C MET A 14 -6.81 52.80 -5.80
N MET A 15 -7.85 52.51 -6.55
CA MET A 15 -8.79 51.44 -6.26
C MET A 15 -8.09 50.13 -6.49
N MET A 16 -7.58 49.48 -5.45
CA MET A 16 -7.27 48.06 -5.44
C MET A 16 -8.59 47.31 -5.52
N GLY A 17 -8.86 46.72 -6.69
CA GLY A 17 -9.92 45.73 -6.86
C GLY A 17 -9.54 44.51 -6.07
N GLY A 18 -10.09 44.31 -4.89
CA GLY A 18 -10.08 43.07 -4.16
C GLY A 18 -10.93 42.07 -4.95
N GLY A 19 -10.28 41.21 -5.72
CA GLY A 19 -10.92 40.03 -6.22
C GLY A 19 -11.21 39.11 -5.03
N GLU A 20 -12.49 39.01 -4.65
CA GLU A 20 -12.94 37.93 -3.78
C GLU A 20 -12.68 36.61 -4.54
N GLU A 21 -11.63 35.87 -4.16
CA GLU A 21 -11.53 34.45 -4.50
C GLU A 21 -12.77 33.78 -3.92
N LYS A 22 -13.70 33.43 -4.81
CA LYS A 22 -14.79 32.52 -4.44
C LYS A 22 -14.14 31.19 -4.06
N GLU A 23 -14.10 30.91 -2.75
CA GLU A 23 -13.80 29.54 -2.29
C GLU A 23 -14.85 28.63 -2.92
N ASP A 24 -14.38 27.69 -3.73
CA ASP A 24 -15.23 26.62 -4.26
C ASP A 24 -15.89 25.90 -3.06
N PRO A 25 -17.19 25.58 -3.16
CA PRO A 25 -17.88 24.90 -2.07
C PRO A 25 -17.16 23.62 -1.74
N ILE A 26 -16.74 23.46 -0.47
CA ILE A 26 -16.13 22.26 0.06
C ILE A 26 -17.17 21.14 -0.06
N VAL A 27 -17.11 20.39 -1.16
CA VAL A 27 -17.92 19.18 -1.34
C VAL A 27 -17.40 18.15 -0.32
N PRO A 28 -18.24 17.68 0.62
CA PRO A 28 -17.83 16.66 1.57
C PRO A 28 -17.33 15.43 0.79
N LYS A 29 -16.03 15.12 0.91
CA LYS A 29 -15.45 13.98 0.25
C LYS A 29 -15.96 12.72 0.95
N THR A 30 -16.81 11.98 0.28
CA THR A 30 -17.29 10.69 0.81
C THR A 30 -16.09 9.81 1.17
N PRO A 31 -16.02 9.27 2.40
CA PRO A 31 -14.93 8.38 2.78
C PRO A 31 -14.84 7.21 1.79
N PRO A 32 -13.64 6.73 1.45
CA PRO A 32 -13.49 5.58 0.57
C PRO A 32 -14.15 4.35 1.19
N VAL A 33 -14.80 3.55 0.34
CA VAL A 33 -15.38 2.27 0.75
C VAL A 33 -14.25 1.24 0.84
N LEU A 34 -14.01 0.73 2.03
CA LEU A 34 -12.97 -0.28 2.24
C LEU A 34 -13.39 -1.63 1.67
N PRO A 35 -12.47 -2.36 1.02
CA PRO A 35 -12.72 -3.72 0.57
C PRO A 35 -12.94 -4.66 1.77
N LYS A 36 -13.81 -5.67 1.56
CA LYS A 36 -14.07 -6.72 2.55
C LYS A 36 -13.59 -8.05 2.00
N ALA A 37 -12.72 -8.74 2.75
CA ALA A 37 -12.15 -10.00 2.33
C ALA A 37 -11.89 -10.92 3.52
N GLN A 38 -11.83 -12.22 3.28
CA GLN A 38 -11.36 -13.21 4.24
C GLN A 38 -9.91 -13.62 3.98
N HIS A 39 -9.49 -13.64 2.71
CA HIS A 39 -8.15 -14.07 2.36
C HIS A 39 -7.37 -12.94 1.68
N VAL A 40 -6.08 -12.86 2.00
CA VAL A 40 -5.12 -11.97 1.34
C VAL A 40 -4.08 -12.85 0.64
N LYS A 41 -4.07 -12.83 -0.68
CA LYS A 41 -3.17 -13.65 -1.49
C LYS A 41 -2.16 -12.78 -2.22
N ILE A 42 -0.87 -13.00 -1.96
CA ILE A 42 0.19 -12.48 -2.81
C ILE A 42 0.61 -13.55 -3.80
N ALA A 43 0.73 -13.18 -5.07
CA ALA A 43 1.12 -14.10 -6.12
C ALA A 43 2.07 -13.42 -7.10
N ARG A 44 3.06 -14.16 -7.56
CA ARG A 44 3.99 -13.76 -8.60
C ARG A 44 3.79 -14.64 -9.82
N PRO A 45 3.47 -14.06 -10.99
CA PRO A 45 3.29 -14.85 -12.21
C PRO A 45 4.61 -15.46 -12.69
N THR A 46 4.53 -16.60 -13.39
CA THR A 46 5.67 -17.21 -14.09
C THR A 46 6.15 -16.32 -15.23
N GLY A 47 7.43 -16.44 -15.61
CA GLY A 47 7.98 -15.78 -16.78
C GLY A 47 8.43 -14.35 -16.59
N THR A 48 8.31 -13.80 -15.39
CA THR A 48 8.90 -12.51 -15.02
C THR A 48 10.27 -12.70 -14.41
N TYR A 49 11.18 -11.81 -14.73
CA TYR A 49 12.58 -11.88 -14.28
C TYR A 49 12.74 -11.98 -12.76
N PRO A 50 13.69 -12.75 -12.27
CA PRO A 50 14.42 -13.83 -12.91
C PRO A 50 13.48 -14.99 -13.25
N THR A 51 13.82 -15.86 -14.17
CA THR A 51 13.00 -16.93 -14.77
C THR A 51 12.28 -17.86 -13.79
N THR A 52 12.40 -17.61 -12.53
CA THR A 52 11.98 -18.42 -11.39
C THR A 52 11.00 -17.64 -10.54
N ALA A 53 9.75 -18.09 -10.47
CA ALA A 53 8.75 -17.49 -9.61
C ALA A 53 9.03 -17.89 -8.15
N ILE A 54 9.75 -17.04 -7.41
CA ILE A 54 9.99 -17.19 -5.98
C ILE A 54 9.42 -15.99 -5.26
N LEU A 55 8.72 -16.21 -4.15
CA LEU A 55 8.42 -15.19 -3.15
C LEU A 55 9.28 -15.44 -1.91
N ASN A 56 9.79 -14.36 -1.34
CA ASN A 56 10.60 -14.38 -0.13
C ASN A 56 10.34 -13.10 0.66
N ILE A 57 9.53 -13.19 1.68
CA ILE A 57 8.91 -12.05 2.37
C ILE A 57 9.15 -12.20 3.86
N ALA A 58 9.63 -11.13 4.52
CA ALA A 58 9.79 -11.15 5.97
C ALA A 58 8.43 -11.09 6.66
N GLU A 59 7.57 -10.13 6.31
CA GLU A 59 6.28 -9.96 6.99
C GLU A 59 5.22 -9.38 6.05
N ILE A 60 3.97 -9.81 6.22
CA ILE A 60 2.79 -9.14 5.68
C ILE A 60 1.85 -8.80 6.82
N GLU A 61 1.62 -7.50 6.98
CA GLU A 61 0.66 -6.96 7.92
C GLU A 61 -0.60 -6.52 7.17
N VAL A 62 -1.76 -6.82 7.73
CA VAL A 62 -3.05 -6.39 7.21
C VAL A 62 -3.77 -5.62 8.30
N PHE A 63 -4.08 -4.36 8.05
CA PHE A 63 -4.68 -3.49 9.04
C PHE A 63 -6.15 -3.24 8.74
N ASP A 64 -6.96 -3.29 9.78
CA ASP A 64 -8.34 -2.81 9.76
C ASP A 64 -8.41 -1.27 9.84
N LYS A 65 -9.63 -0.72 9.82
CA LYS A 65 -9.86 0.74 9.86
C LYS A 65 -9.44 1.43 11.16
N VAL A 66 -9.25 0.68 12.24
CA VAL A 66 -8.81 1.22 13.53
C VAL A 66 -7.31 1.00 13.76
N GLY A 67 -6.60 0.43 12.79
CA GLY A 67 -5.16 0.23 12.81
C GLY A 67 -4.69 -1.04 13.51
N THR A 68 -5.59 -2.01 13.72
CA THR A 68 -5.22 -3.33 14.25
C THR A 68 -4.65 -4.20 13.14
N ASN A 69 -3.48 -4.81 13.35
CA ASN A 69 -2.97 -5.86 12.46
C ASN A 69 -3.80 -7.14 12.64
N ILE A 70 -4.74 -7.37 11.72
CA ILE A 70 -5.66 -8.51 11.73
C ILE A 70 -5.06 -9.78 11.11
N ALA A 71 -3.85 -9.70 10.57
CA ALA A 71 -3.11 -10.83 10.03
C ALA A 71 -2.13 -11.46 11.04
N LEU A 72 -1.89 -10.84 12.19
CA LEU A 72 -0.93 -11.34 13.17
C LEU A 72 -1.27 -12.76 13.60
N ASN A 73 -0.33 -13.70 13.41
CA ASN A 73 -0.48 -15.13 13.67
C ASN A 73 -1.61 -15.82 12.86
N ALA A 74 -2.05 -15.21 11.77
CA ALA A 74 -3.03 -15.82 10.88
C ALA A 74 -2.48 -17.08 10.20
N THR A 75 -3.38 -17.98 9.83
CA THR A 75 -2.99 -19.18 9.06
C THR A 75 -2.53 -18.79 7.67
N VAL A 76 -1.35 -19.27 7.28
CA VAL A 76 -0.80 -19.04 5.95
C VAL A 76 -0.63 -20.37 5.22
N THR A 77 -1.06 -20.38 3.97
CA THR A 77 -0.81 -21.46 3.00
C THR A 77 -0.08 -20.89 1.79
N GLY A 78 0.50 -21.74 0.97
CA GLY A 78 1.21 -21.24 -0.20
C GLY A 78 1.52 -22.36 -1.20
N GLY A 79 2.15 -21.97 -2.29
CA GLY A 79 2.54 -22.86 -3.35
C GLY A 79 3.68 -22.29 -4.21
N PRO A 80 4.25 -23.19 -5.02
CA PRO A 80 3.98 -24.62 -5.14
C PRO A 80 4.36 -25.44 -3.91
N ALA A 81 5.43 -25.08 -3.20
CA ALA A 81 5.82 -25.69 -1.93
C ALA A 81 6.62 -24.72 -1.06
N VAL A 82 6.69 -25.00 0.25
CA VAL A 82 7.47 -24.21 1.20
C VAL A 82 8.96 -24.58 1.12
N HIS A 83 9.81 -23.57 1.17
CA HIS A 83 11.25 -23.79 1.39
C HIS A 83 11.52 -24.07 2.88
N SER A 84 12.35 -25.05 3.18
CA SER A 84 12.61 -25.49 4.56
C SER A 84 13.15 -24.39 5.49
N ALA A 85 13.86 -23.40 4.94
CA ALA A 85 14.38 -22.26 5.69
C ALA A 85 13.39 -21.13 5.91
N GLY A 86 12.17 -21.21 5.35
CA GLY A 86 11.18 -20.14 5.42
C GLY A 86 9.75 -20.67 5.48
N PRO A 87 9.32 -21.23 6.63
CA PRO A 87 7.98 -21.76 6.79
C PRO A 87 6.91 -20.68 6.63
N TRP A 88 5.71 -21.08 6.20
CA TRP A 88 4.61 -20.15 5.93
C TRP A 88 4.23 -19.28 7.14
N ALA A 89 4.34 -19.83 8.36
CA ALA A 89 3.99 -19.12 9.59
C ALA A 89 4.81 -17.83 9.80
N ASN A 90 6.03 -17.78 9.27
CA ASN A 90 6.88 -16.59 9.39
C ASN A 90 6.34 -15.38 8.62
N LEU A 91 5.31 -15.55 7.78
CA LEU A 91 4.77 -14.44 6.99
C LEU A 91 3.97 -13.44 7.84
N THR A 92 3.48 -13.87 9.01
CA THR A 92 2.54 -13.10 9.82
C THR A 92 2.82 -13.19 11.32
N ASP A 93 4.04 -13.59 11.72
CA ASP A 93 4.39 -13.82 13.14
C ASP A 93 4.88 -12.58 13.88
N GLY A 94 5.07 -11.47 13.17
CA GLY A 94 5.57 -10.21 13.73
C GLY A 94 7.09 -10.16 13.92
N ASP A 95 7.83 -11.15 13.43
CA ASP A 95 9.30 -11.19 13.49
C ASP A 95 9.92 -10.83 12.13
N TYR A 96 10.33 -9.59 11.98
CA TYR A 96 10.94 -9.08 10.75
C TYR A 96 12.37 -9.62 10.47
N ALA A 97 12.95 -10.38 11.40
CA ALA A 97 14.28 -10.99 11.23
C ALA A 97 14.23 -12.34 10.52
N ASN A 98 13.08 -12.98 10.49
CA ASN A 98 12.83 -14.21 9.74
C ASN A 98 12.10 -13.95 8.40
N PHE A 99 11.65 -14.97 7.71
CA PHE A 99 10.96 -14.82 6.42
C PHE A 99 10.19 -16.09 6.04
N ALA A 100 9.13 -15.91 5.24
CA ALA A 100 8.47 -16.98 4.51
C ALA A 100 9.05 -17.09 3.09
N HIS A 101 9.16 -18.32 2.55
CA HIS A 101 9.83 -18.58 1.28
C HIS A 101 9.17 -19.71 0.50
N THR A 102 8.82 -19.45 -0.78
CA THR A 102 8.36 -20.50 -1.71
C THR A 102 9.54 -21.23 -2.34
N LEU A 103 9.33 -22.47 -2.75
CA LEU A 103 10.25 -23.10 -3.71
C LEU A 103 10.10 -22.48 -5.10
N ASN A 104 11.03 -22.84 -5.97
CA ASN A 104 11.18 -22.32 -7.31
C ASN A 104 10.73 -23.33 -8.36
N ASP A 105 9.44 -23.63 -8.42
CA ASP A 105 8.90 -24.67 -9.29
C ASP A 105 7.51 -24.31 -9.87
N GLY A 106 7.26 -23.04 -10.18
CA GLY A 106 6.01 -22.63 -10.83
C GLY A 106 5.53 -21.23 -10.44
N ILE A 107 4.23 -21.09 -10.27
CA ILE A 107 3.62 -19.83 -9.80
C ILE A 107 3.79 -19.77 -8.29
N ALA A 108 4.59 -18.82 -7.81
CA ALA A 108 4.74 -18.57 -6.38
C ALA A 108 3.55 -17.80 -5.83
N PHE A 109 2.95 -18.30 -4.76
CA PHE A 109 1.91 -17.57 -4.03
C PHE A 109 1.94 -17.91 -2.54
N MET A 110 1.44 -16.97 -1.73
CA MET A 110 1.13 -17.16 -0.32
C MET A 110 -0.25 -16.58 -0.05
N THR A 111 -1.05 -17.25 0.76
CA THR A 111 -2.42 -16.85 1.11
C THR A 111 -2.57 -16.84 2.61
N ILE A 112 -2.95 -15.68 3.14
CA ILE A 112 -3.27 -15.45 4.56
C ILE A 112 -4.77 -15.62 4.72
N ASP A 113 -5.22 -16.45 5.65
CA ASP A 113 -6.62 -16.57 6.06
C ASP A 113 -6.86 -15.73 7.32
N LEU A 114 -7.67 -14.70 7.22
CA LEU A 114 -8.03 -13.81 8.32
C LEU A 114 -9.12 -14.42 9.25
N GLY A 115 -9.52 -15.67 8.99
CA GLY A 115 -10.50 -16.42 9.77
C GLY A 115 -11.96 -16.01 9.54
N ALA A 116 -12.20 -14.81 9.03
CA ALA A 116 -13.53 -14.31 8.66
C ALA A 116 -13.40 -13.13 7.70
N VAL A 117 -14.51 -12.76 7.06
CA VAL A 117 -14.56 -11.54 6.22
C VAL A 117 -14.33 -10.31 7.11
N LYS A 118 -13.32 -9.52 6.78
CA LYS A 118 -12.90 -8.29 7.48
C LYS A 118 -12.85 -7.11 6.52
N GLU A 119 -13.07 -5.89 7.03
CA GLU A 119 -12.74 -4.65 6.30
C GLU A 119 -11.23 -4.44 6.34
N ILE A 120 -10.63 -4.22 5.17
CA ILE A 120 -9.18 -4.03 5.04
C ILE A 120 -8.90 -2.58 4.69
N ALA A 121 -8.16 -1.90 5.56
CA ALA A 121 -7.79 -0.50 5.38
C ALA A 121 -6.41 -0.35 4.74
N LYS A 122 -5.47 -1.24 5.08
CA LYS A 122 -4.09 -1.12 4.62
C LYS A 122 -3.39 -2.47 4.62
N ILE A 123 -2.50 -2.67 3.66
CA ILE A 123 -1.57 -3.81 3.60
C ILE A 123 -0.14 -3.25 3.62
N VAL A 124 0.71 -3.84 4.44
CA VAL A 124 2.14 -3.53 4.50
C VAL A 124 2.91 -4.82 4.27
N ILE A 125 3.83 -4.78 3.33
CA ILE A 125 4.73 -5.89 3.03
C ILE A 125 6.14 -5.44 3.37
N THR A 126 6.82 -6.22 4.23
CA THR A 126 8.23 -6.04 4.55
C THR A 126 9.03 -7.11 3.84
N ASN A 127 9.97 -6.67 3.01
CA ASN A 127 10.84 -7.56 2.26
C ASN A 127 11.89 -8.20 3.17
N ARG A 128 12.46 -9.33 2.74
CA ARG A 128 13.54 -9.98 3.47
C ARG A 128 14.79 -9.11 3.50
N ALA A 129 15.31 -8.82 4.68
CA ALA A 129 16.55 -8.08 4.86
C ALA A 129 17.78 -8.87 4.40
N GLY A 130 18.81 -8.16 3.94
CA GLY A 130 20.12 -8.74 3.62
C GLY A 130 20.19 -9.57 2.33
N TYR A 131 19.11 -9.64 1.57
CA TYR A 131 19.13 -10.29 0.26
C TYR A 131 19.29 -9.23 -0.83
N SER A 132 20.52 -9.03 -1.26
CA SER A 132 20.82 -8.06 -2.33
C SER A 132 20.17 -8.50 -3.64
N GLY A 133 19.41 -7.59 -4.26
CA GLY A 133 18.75 -7.82 -5.53
C GLY A 133 17.53 -8.72 -5.40
N SER A 134 16.75 -8.53 -4.35
CA SER A 134 15.48 -9.22 -4.23
C SER A 134 14.46 -8.68 -5.21
N THR A 135 14.66 -8.94 -6.50
CA THR A 135 13.65 -8.78 -7.55
C THR A 135 12.50 -9.80 -7.40
N ARG A 136 12.40 -10.42 -6.21
CA ARG A 136 11.47 -11.53 -5.94
C ARG A 136 10.04 -11.06 -5.71
N MET A 137 9.85 -9.77 -5.45
CA MET A 137 8.52 -9.15 -5.34
C MET A 137 8.07 -8.46 -6.62
N GLU A 138 8.98 -8.21 -7.55
CA GLU A 138 8.66 -7.54 -8.81
C GLU A 138 7.60 -8.31 -9.59
N ASN A 139 6.62 -7.60 -10.12
CA ASN A 139 5.43 -8.13 -10.79
C ASN A 139 4.49 -8.98 -9.90
N ALA A 140 4.74 -9.09 -8.60
CA ALA A 140 3.76 -9.67 -7.70
C ALA A 140 2.52 -8.77 -7.58
N THR A 141 1.35 -9.40 -7.43
CA THR A 141 0.09 -8.72 -7.14
C THR A 141 -0.48 -9.22 -5.82
N VAL A 142 -1.21 -8.37 -5.13
CA VAL A 142 -1.99 -8.78 -3.97
C VAL A 142 -3.46 -8.82 -4.35
N LYS A 143 -4.10 -9.93 -4.03
CA LYS A 143 -5.53 -10.16 -4.24
C LYS A 143 -6.22 -10.26 -2.89
N LEU A 144 -7.32 -9.57 -2.76
CA LEU A 144 -8.27 -9.76 -1.66
C LEU A 144 -9.36 -10.71 -2.16
N LEU A 145 -9.59 -11.78 -1.41
CA LEU A 145 -10.55 -12.81 -1.81
C LEU A 145 -11.63 -12.91 -0.73
N ASP A 146 -12.86 -13.19 -1.15
CA ASP A 146 -13.96 -13.48 -0.24
C ASP A 146 -13.82 -14.86 0.45
N ALA A 147 -14.84 -15.25 1.22
CA ALA A 147 -14.86 -16.55 1.91
C ALA A 147 -14.85 -17.75 0.94
N SER A 148 -15.29 -17.57 -0.30
CA SER A 148 -15.29 -18.58 -1.37
C SER A 148 -14.02 -18.51 -2.23
N GLN A 149 -13.04 -17.71 -1.85
CA GLN A 149 -11.78 -17.46 -2.57
C GLN A 149 -11.98 -16.81 -3.96
N VAL A 150 -13.05 -16.04 -4.13
CA VAL A 150 -13.28 -15.24 -5.33
C VAL A 150 -12.64 -13.86 -5.17
N ASP A 151 -12.02 -13.35 -6.23
CA ASP A 151 -11.36 -12.04 -6.26
C ASP A 151 -12.38 -10.91 -5.98
N VAL A 152 -12.16 -10.17 -4.89
CA VAL A 152 -12.91 -8.95 -4.53
C VAL A 152 -12.17 -7.72 -5.01
N LYS A 153 -10.86 -7.72 -4.88
CA LYS A 153 -9.97 -6.61 -5.26
C LYS A 153 -8.60 -7.17 -5.62
N THR A 154 -8.00 -6.65 -6.67
CA THR A 154 -6.61 -6.93 -7.04
C THR A 154 -5.85 -5.61 -7.11
N THR A 155 -4.65 -5.55 -6.54
CA THR A 155 -3.76 -4.39 -6.67
C THR A 155 -3.08 -4.40 -8.04
N GLU A 156 -2.53 -3.26 -8.44
CA GLU A 156 -1.53 -3.25 -9.51
C GLU A 156 -0.30 -4.07 -9.09
N ALA A 157 0.50 -4.45 -10.09
CA ALA A 157 1.74 -5.18 -9.87
C ALA A 157 2.75 -4.32 -9.09
N ILE A 158 3.50 -4.95 -8.19
CA ILE A 158 4.62 -4.32 -7.49
C ILE A 158 5.71 -4.02 -8.53
N VAL A 159 6.19 -2.77 -8.56
CA VAL A 159 7.22 -2.30 -9.48
C VAL A 159 8.47 -1.92 -8.71
N GLY A 160 9.56 -2.63 -8.99
CA GLY A 160 10.80 -2.47 -8.26
C GLY A 160 10.73 -3.05 -6.84
N GLU A 161 11.85 -3.03 -6.15
CA GLU A 161 11.94 -3.63 -4.83
C GLU A 161 12.48 -2.65 -3.82
N LYS A 162 11.69 -2.47 -2.77
CA LYS A 162 12.03 -1.72 -1.58
C LYS A 162 11.87 -2.60 -0.36
N MET A 163 12.42 -2.16 0.75
CA MET A 163 12.30 -2.91 2.00
C MET A 163 10.88 -2.91 2.54
N LYS A 164 10.13 -1.85 2.27
CA LYS A 164 8.74 -1.73 2.74
C LYS A 164 7.84 -1.22 1.62
N MET A 165 6.71 -1.90 1.43
CA MET A 165 5.70 -1.57 0.44
C MET A 165 4.35 -1.45 1.15
N THR A 166 3.67 -0.34 0.97
CA THR A 166 2.39 -0.06 1.63
C THR A 166 1.31 0.21 0.60
N TYR A 167 0.16 -0.46 0.74
CA TYR A 167 -1.05 -0.21 -0.04
C TYR A 167 -2.16 0.25 0.89
N ASP A 168 -2.57 1.51 0.78
CA ASP A 168 -3.57 2.13 1.65
C ASP A 168 -4.90 2.30 0.91
N PHE A 169 -5.95 1.63 1.38
CA PHE A 169 -7.30 1.71 0.83
C PHE A 169 -8.10 2.91 1.37
N ASN A 170 -7.59 3.64 2.37
CA ASN A 170 -8.26 4.84 2.92
C ASN A 170 -8.10 6.07 2.04
N VAL A 171 -7.31 5.98 0.98
CA VAL A 171 -7.09 7.09 0.04
C VAL A 171 -7.99 6.97 -1.19
N ALA A 172 -8.27 8.10 -1.84
CA ALA A 172 -9.16 8.12 -3.00
C ALA A 172 -8.65 7.30 -4.20
N THR A 173 -7.33 7.23 -4.34
CA THR A 173 -6.65 6.45 -5.39
C THR A 173 -5.57 5.60 -4.74
N PRO A 174 -5.92 4.38 -4.28
CA PRO A 174 -4.94 3.47 -3.70
C PRO A 174 -3.86 3.09 -4.70
N ALA A 175 -2.61 3.10 -4.25
CA ALA A 175 -1.45 2.67 -5.02
C ALA A 175 -0.34 2.21 -4.06
N TRP A 176 0.63 1.45 -4.58
CA TRP A 176 1.80 1.07 -3.81
C TRP A 176 2.69 2.28 -3.49
N VAL A 177 3.02 2.43 -2.23
CA VAL A 177 4.02 3.37 -1.74
C VAL A 177 5.23 2.58 -1.26
N TYR A 178 6.40 2.92 -1.76
CA TYR A 178 7.65 2.21 -1.53
C TYR A 178 8.57 3.01 -0.62
N ALA A 179 9.14 2.36 0.39
CA ALA A 179 10.12 2.95 1.28
C ALA A 179 11.35 2.04 1.42
N ASP A 180 12.52 2.66 1.44
CA ASP A 180 13.73 2.02 1.95
C ASP A 180 13.66 1.99 3.48
N ALA A 181 14.21 0.96 4.10
CA ALA A 181 14.25 0.81 5.56
C ALA A 181 15.15 1.88 6.19
#